data_a8a942413dfc0397d80affbf8c162994
#
_entry.id   a8a942413dfc0397d80affbf8c162994
#
_cell.length_a   1.000
_cell.length_b   1.000
_cell.length_c   1.000
_cell.angle_alpha   90.00
_cell.angle_beta   90.00
_cell.angle_gamma   90.00
#
_symmetry.space_group_name_H-M   'P 1'
#
loop_
_entity.id
_entity.type
_entity.pdbx_description
1 polymer ?
#
loop_
_entity_poly.entity_id
_entity_poly.type
_entity_poly.pdbx_seq_one_letter_code
_entity_poly.pdbx_strand_id
1 'polypeptide(L)'
;MIYRINRKIIKTYEKTLKAVFSMRARNKSFVTFSKIGLVRLGNQLFRYAALKSYSLRNKVPIILPPDTEHRLNNFKIEYLSKPLYWLNYSSDSKYVEKKFNFDSNFFSFHNRTEINGFFQTEKYFKDIRQILQTDLKLANCKKEKKAIENIKLIKQEFPGKKIVSIHVRRGDYVPSSKPYSDGITDYSPDRHLKHPLMTVDYFQSAAARFQNAVFLIFSDTNQDIEWCKENLNIKNAVYIHNEDLIDFKMMQFSDHNIISNSSFSWWAAWLNDNDRKQIISPKKENWFGEFYSHYNMNDLIPRDWEQL
;
A
#
# COMPACT_ATOMS: atom_id res chain seq x y z
N MET A 1 29.09 -29.77 20.61
CA MET A 1 30.11 -29.75 19.53
C MET A 1 29.48 -29.80 18.14
N ILE A 2 28.53 -30.67 17.86
CA ILE A 2 27.85 -30.85 16.56
C ILE A 2 27.11 -29.55 16.11
N TYR A 3 26.49 -28.81 17.00
CA TYR A 3 25.76 -27.56 16.67
C TYR A 3 26.68 -26.40 16.20
N ARG A 4 27.92 -26.35 16.67
CA ARG A 4 28.94 -25.36 16.22
C ARG A 4 29.53 -25.70 14.85
N ILE A 5 29.65 -26.99 14.53
CA ILE A 5 30.17 -27.45 13.24
C ILE A 5 29.17 -27.15 12.13
N ASN A 6 27.87 -27.44 12.33
CA ASN A 6 26.82 -27.13 11.37
C ASN A 6 26.73 -25.65 11.03
N ARG A 7 26.86 -24.76 12.02
CA ARG A 7 26.79 -23.29 11.81
C ARG A 7 27.97 -22.75 10.97
N LYS A 8 29.14 -23.36 11.12
CA LYS A 8 30.32 -22.99 10.33
C LYS A 8 30.22 -23.45 8.88
N ILE A 9 29.70 -24.65 8.66
CA ILE A 9 29.45 -25.25 7.33
C ILE A 9 28.38 -24.42 6.60
N ILE A 10 27.27 -24.07 7.24
CA ILE A 10 26.19 -23.23 6.68
C ILE A 10 26.75 -21.86 6.28
N LYS A 11 27.51 -21.18 7.15
CA LYS A 11 28.14 -19.89 6.83
C LYS A 11 29.13 -19.97 5.67
N THR A 12 29.87 -21.05 5.57
CA THR A 12 30.81 -21.25 4.45
C THR A 12 30.06 -21.47 3.14
N TYR A 13 28.99 -22.28 3.17
CA TYR A 13 28.11 -22.51 2.01
C TYR A 13 27.43 -21.21 1.55
N GLU A 14 26.87 -20.42 2.47
CA GLU A 14 26.28 -19.11 2.17
C GLU A 14 27.32 -18.14 1.57
N LYS A 15 28.55 -18.13 2.10
CA LYS A 15 29.64 -17.30 1.56
C LYS A 15 30.01 -17.71 0.13
N THR A 16 30.04 -19.02 -0.15
CA THR A 16 30.32 -19.56 -1.48
C THR A 16 29.19 -19.22 -2.46
N LEU A 17 27.93 -19.40 -2.06
CA LEU A 17 26.77 -19.02 -2.87
C LEU A 17 26.79 -17.52 -3.19
N LYS A 18 27.05 -16.68 -2.20
CA LYS A 18 27.16 -15.23 -2.39
C LYS A 18 28.25 -14.88 -3.41
N ALA A 19 29.42 -15.51 -3.33
CA ALA A 19 30.50 -15.31 -4.28
C ALA A 19 30.10 -15.70 -5.71
N VAL A 20 29.52 -16.89 -5.89
CA VAL A 20 29.09 -17.39 -7.20
C VAL A 20 27.99 -16.51 -7.82
N PHE A 21 26.98 -16.12 -7.06
CA PHE A 21 25.89 -15.26 -7.58
C PHE A 21 26.36 -13.83 -7.80
N SER A 22 27.22 -13.28 -6.96
CA SER A 22 27.88 -11.99 -7.18
C SER A 22 28.70 -11.99 -8.47
N MET A 23 29.45 -13.03 -8.74
CA MET A 23 30.24 -13.15 -9.99
C MET A 23 29.32 -13.19 -11.23
N ARG A 24 28.20 -13.92 -11.18
CA ARG A 24 27.22 -13.98 -12.28
C ARG A 24 26.46 -12.66 -12.50
N ALA A 25 26.33 -11.84 -11.46
CA ALA A 25 25.69 -10.53 -11.53
C ALA A 25 26.67 -9.37 -11.77
N ARG A 26 27.98 -9.62 -11.84
CA ARG A 26 29.07 -8.63 -11.75
C ARG A 26 28.98 -7.48 -12.75
N ASN A 27 28.39 -7.71 -13.91
CA ASN A 27 28.25 -6.70 -14.98
C ASN A 27 26.81 -6.23 -15.19
N LYS A 28 25.88 -6.52 -14.25
CA LYS A 28 24.47 -6.15 -14.38
C LYS A 28 24.01 -5.35 -13.17
N SER A 29 23.77 -4.06 -13.40
CA SER A 29 23.12 -3.21 -12.41
C SER A 29 21.63 -3.57 -12.29
N PHE A 30 21.07 -3.51 -11.08
CA PHE A 30 19.65 -3.71 -10.83
C PHE A 30 19.23 -3.11 -9.49
N VAL A 31 17.91 -2.98 -9.30
CA VAL A 31 17.32 -2.68 -8.01
C VAL A 31 16.31 -3.77 -7.63
N THR A 32 16.25 -4.11 -6.36
CA THR A 32 15.35 -5.16 -5.85
C THR A 32 14.75 -4.80 -4.51
N PHE A 33 13.65 -5.49 -4.19
CA PHE A 33 13.02 -5.51 -2.89
C PHE A 33 12.68 -6.97 -2.54
N SER A 34 13.62 -7.71 -1.95
CA SER A 34 13.49 -9.15 -1.69
C SER A 34 12.29 -9.49 -0.78
N LYS A 35 11.91 -8.59 0.13
CA LYS A 35 10.80 -8.76 1.08
C LYS A 35 9.55 -7.98 0.70
N ILE A 36 9.31 -7.75 -0.60
CA ILE A 36 8.21 -6.91 -1.07
C ILE A 36 6.83 -7.43 -0.64
N GLY A 37 6.66 -8.74 -0.62
CA GLY A 37 5.39 -9.41 -0.30
C GLY A 37 5.05 -9.56 1.19
N LEU A 38 6.00 -9.29 2.10
CA LEU A 38 5.80 -9.49 3.55
C LEU A 38 4.93 -8.40 4.20
N VAL A 39 4.02 -7.79 3.45
CA VAL A 39 3.08 -6.77 3.92
C VAL A 39 1.82 -6.78 3.08
N ARG A 40 0.76 -6.11 3.53
CA ARG A 40 -0.49 -5.98 2.78
C ARG A 40 -0.31 -5.14 1.50
N LEU A 41 -1.26 -5.28 0.57
CA LEU A 41 -1.21 -4.72 -0.78
C LEU A 41 -0.83 -3.23 -0.80
N GLY A 42 -1.48 -2.38 -0.02
CA GLY A 42 -1.17 -0.94 -0.02
C GLY A 42 0.30 -0.63 0.27
N ASN A 43 0.91 -1.37 1.21
CA ASN A 43 2.34 -1.24 1.49
C ASN A 43 3.21 -1.83 0.37
N GLN A 44 2.76 -2.89 -0.32
CA GLN A 44 3.47 -3.40 -1.51
C GLN A 44 3.47 -2.35 -2.63
N LEU A 45 2.38 -1.59 -2.80
CA LEU A 45 2.31 -0.52 -3.79
C LEU A 45 3.28 0.63 -3.49
N PHE A 46 3.42 1.04 -2.22
CA PHE A 46 4.43 2.03 -1.82
C PHE A 46 5.86 1.55 -2.13
N ARG A 47 6.16 0.31 -1.79
CA ARG A 47 7.44 -0.33 -2.08
C ARG A 47 7.73 -0.37 -3.58
N TYR A 48 6.72 -0.77 -4.36
CA TYR A 48 6.85 -0.80 -5.82
C TYR A 48 7.06 0.59 -6.41
N ALA A 49 6.29 1.59 -5.98
CA ALA A 49 6.39 2.94 -6.51
C ALA A 49 7.78 3.58 -6.24
N ALA A 50 8.32 3.40 -5.04
CA ALA A 50 9.67 3.81 -4.71
C ALA A 50 10.71 3.08 -5.57
N LEU A 51 10.55 1.76 -5.72
CA LEU A 51 11.42 0.91 -6.55
C LEU A 51 11.40 1.34 -8.02
N LYS A 52 10.21 1.62 -8.57
CA LYS A 52 10.02 2.10 -9.94
C LYS A 52 10.69 3.46 -10.16
N SER A 53 10.51 4.38 -9.22
CA SER A 53 11.15 5.70 -9.28
C SER A 53 12.68 5.60 -9.24
N TYR A 54 13.22 4.75 -8.36
CA TYR A 54 14.66 4.47 -8.33
C TYR A 54 15.16 3.87 -9.65
N SER A 55 14.46 2.87 -10.16
CA SER A 55 14.76 2.19 -11.42
C SER A 55 14.84 3.17 -12.59
N LEU A 56 13.86 4.05 -12.73
CA LEU A 56 13.81 5.03 -13.82
C LEU A 56 14.92 6.08 -13.72
N ARG A 57 15.17 6.62 -12.52
CA ARG A 57 16.23 7.62 -12.31
C ARG A 57 17.62 7.07 -12.57
N ASN A 58 17.87 5.84 -12.17
CA ASN A 58 19.19 5.19 -12.30
C ASN A 58 19.31 4.31 -13.55
N LYS A 59 18.24 4.21 -14.38
CA LYS A 59 18.21 3.41 -15.62
C LYS A 59 18.60 1.94 -15.38
N VAL A 60 18.12 1.35 -14.30
CA VAL A 60 18.39 -0.04 -13.93
C VAL A 60 17.10 -0.86 -13.89
N PRO A 61 17.14 -2.15 -14.28
CA PRO A 61 15.97 -3.02 -14.22
C PRO A 61 15.53 -3.30 -12.78
N ILE A 62 14.23 -3.51 -12.61
CA ILE A 62 13.65 -4.04 -11.38
C ILE A 62 13.74 -5.56 -11.41
N ILE A 63 14.22 -6.16 -10.32
CA ILE A 63 14.20 -7.60 -10.11
C ILE A 63 13.43 -7.87 -8.80
N LEU A 64 12.39 -8.70 -8.86
CA LEU A 64 11.57 -9.07 -7.72
C LEU A 64 11.56 -10.59 -7.48
N PRO A 65 11.15 -11.05 -6.29
CA PRO A 65 10.85 -12.47 -6.06
C PRO A 65 9.70 -12.94 -6.95
N PRO A 66 9.46 -14.28 -7.03
CA PRO A 66 8.36 -14.85 -7.80
C PRO A 66 6.98 -14.29 -7.40
N ASP A 67 6.03 -14.30 -8.31
CA ASP A 67 4.65 -13.80 -8.14
C ASP A 67 3.91 -14.43 -6.95
N THR A 68 4.27 -15.66 -6.57
CA THR A 68 3.74 -16.33 -5.38
C THR A 68 4.11 -15.64 -4.06
N GLU A 69 5.13 -14.79 -4.09
CA GLU A 69 5.66 -14.10 -2.92
C GLU A 69 5.03 -12.71 -2.68
N HIS A 70 4.19 -12.23 -3.62
CA HIS A 70 3.57 -10.90 -3.53
C HIS A 70 2.31 -10.79 -4.38
N ARG A 71 1.57 -9.68 -4.23
CA ARG A 71 0.31 -9.41 -4.94
C ARG A 71 0.44 -8.42 -6.11
N LEU A 72 1.64 -8.02 -6.48
CA LEU A 72 1.88 -7.03 -7.54
C LEU A 72 1.52 -7.58 -8.94
N ASN A 73 1.50 -8.91 -9.12
CA ASN A 73 1.00 -9.59 -10.32
C ASN A 73 -0.48 -9.30 -10.66
N ASN A 74 -1.23 -8.72 -9.72
CA ASN A 74 -2.59 -8.24 -10.03
C ASN A 74 -2.60 -6.98 -10.90
N PHE A 75 -1.46 -6.35 -11.16
CA PHE A 75 -1.32 -5.11 -11.90
C PHE A 75 -0.47 -5.29 -13.16
N LYS A 76 -0.57 -4.32 -14.09
CA LYS A 76 0.20 -4.34 -15.37
C LYS A 76 1.62 -3.82 -15.18
N ILE A 77 2.35 -4.38 -14.24
CA ILE A 77 3.73 -3.99 -13.95
C ILE A 77 4.74 -4.91 -14.64
N GLU A 78 5.88 -4.34 -15.00
CA GLU A 78 6.99 -5.07 -15.62
C GLU A 78 8.18 -5.16 -14.68
N TYR A 79 8.68 -6.36 -14.48
CA TYR A 79 9.88 -6.65 -13.69
C TYR A 79 10.48 -8.01 -14.10
N LEU A 80 11.73 -8.24 -13.73
CA LEU A 80 12.38 -9.53 -13.88
C LEU A 80 12.18 -10.34 -12.60
N SER A 81 11.69 -11.58 -12.73
CA SER A 81 11.53 -12.47 -11.57
C SER A 81 12.80 -13.29 -11.33
N LYS A 82 13.24 -13.36 -10.06
CA LYS A 82 14.36 -14.20 -9.61
C LYS A 82 14.08 -14.78 -8.23
N PRO A 83 14.54 -16.06 -7.97
CA PRO A 83 14.37 -16.67 -6.66
C PRO A 83 15.00 -15.84 -5.53
N LEU A 84 14.42 -15.89 -4.32
CA LEU A 84 14.90 -15.16 -3.15
C LEU A 84 16.37 -15.40 -2.82
N TYR A 85 16.86 -16.66 -2.96
CA TYR A 85 18.27 -16.94 -2.71
C TYR A 85 19.21 -16.20 -3.67
N TRP A 86 18.79 -16.02 -4.94
CA TRP A 86 19.56 -15.26 -5.91
C TRP A 86 19.60 -13.77 -5.52
N LEU A 87 18.46 -13.17 -5.12
CA LEU A 87 18.37 -11.79 -4.67
C LEU A 87 19.25 -11.54 -3.45
N ASN A 88 19.19 -12.42 -2.46
CA ASN A 88 19.94 -12.29 -1.21
C ASN A 88 21.46 -12.31 -1.41
N TYR A 89 21.94 -13.05 -2.41
CA TYR A 89 23.39 -13.20 -2.66
C TYR A 89 23.94 -12.35 -3.81
N SER A 90 23.07 -11.74 -4.61
CA SER A 90 23.49 -10.93 -5.76
C SER A 90 23.53 -9.44 -5.47
N SER A 91 22.83 -8.96 -4.47
CA SER A 91 22.89 -7.54 -4.02
C SER A 91 24.21 -7.28 -3.28
N ASP A 92 24.88 -6.18 -3.60
CA ASP A 92 26.12 -5.76 -2.94
C ASP A 92 25.96 -4.46 -2.14
N SER A 93 24.87 -3.74 -2.33
CA SER A 93 24.48 -2.61 -1.51
C SER A 93 23.07 -2.74 -0.98
N LYS A 94 22.79 -2.08 0.15
CA LYS A 94 21.48 -2.08 0.78
C LYS A 94 21.12 -0.69 1.24
N TYR A 95 19.97 -0.20 0.77
CA TYR A 95 19.34 0.98 1.34
C TYR A 95 18.26 0.54 2.33
N VAL A 96 18.29 1.07 3.54
CA VAL A 96 17.25 0.85 4.55
C VAL A 96 16.66 2.19 4.93
N GLU A 97 15.35 2.34 4.73
CA GLU A 97 14.61 3.52 5.18
C GLU A 97 14.71 3.63 6.72
N LYS A 98 15.21 4.76 7.19
CA LYS A 98 15.46 4.99 8.62
C LYS A 98 14.34 5.78 9.30
N LYS A 99 13.54 6.51 8.54
CA LYS A 99 12.51 7.45 9.01
C LYS A 99 11.30 7.38 8.08
N PHE A 100 10.13 7.79 8.56
CA PHE A 100 8.94 7.92 7.69
C PHE A 100 8.96 9.16 6.77
N ASN A 101 9.96 10.02 6.90
CA ASN A 101 10.16 11.17 6.02
C ASN A 101 10.92 10.78 4.76
N PHE A 102 10.73 11.56 3.72
CA PHE A 102 11.51 11.48 2.51
C PHE A 102 13.02 11.68 2.79
N ASP A 103 13.83 10.80 2.21
CA ASP A 103 15.28 10.87 2.22
C ASP A 103 15.79 10.93 0.79
N SER A 104 16.39 12.08 0.41
CA SER A 104 16.95 12.28 -0.93
C SER A 104 18.13 11.34 -1.25
N ASN A 105 18.83 10.85 -0.24
CA ASN A 105 19.92 9.88 -0.40
C ASN A 105 19.42 8.52 -0.92
N PHE A 106 18.12 8.25 -0.84
CA PHE A 106 17.50 7.07 -1.45
C PHE A 106 17.86 6.89 -2.92
N PHE A 107 18.03 8.00 -3.66
CA PHE A 107 18.33 7.96 -5.09
C PHE A 107 19.82 7.86 -5.43
N SER A 108 20.69 7.81 -4.42
CA SER A 108 22.10 7.59 -4.65
C SER A 108 22.34 6.24 -5.33
N PHE A 109 22.99 6.27 -6.48
CA PHE A 109 23.15 5.07 -7.32
C PHE A 109 24.19 4.11 -6.75
N HIS A 110 23.81 2.84 -6.72
CA HIS A 110 24.69 1.71 -6.46
C HIS A 110 24.33 0.56 -7.41
N ASN A 111 25.31 -0.16 -7.90
CA ASN A 111 25.14 -1.11 -9.00
C ASN A 111 24.07 -2.20 -8.76
N ARG A 112 23.99 -2.76 -7.56
CA ARG A 112 23.09 -3.88 -7.24
C ARG A 112 22.47 -3.64 -5.87
N THR A 113 21.43 -2.81 -5.87
CA THR A 113 20.86 -2.29 -4.63
C THR A 113 19.62 -3.08 -4.21
N GLU A 114 19.63 -3.59 -2.99
CA GLU A 114 18.43 -4.00 -2.28
C GLU A 114 17.88 -2.82 -1.49
N ILE A 115 16.62 -2.46 -1.71
CA ILE A 115 15.93 -1.46 -0.88
C ILE A 115 15.05 -2.15 0.15
N ASN A 116 14.89 -1.54 1.32
CA ASN A 116 14.05 -2.02 2.40
C ASN A 116 13.43 -0.84 3.17
N GLY A 117 12.12 -0.87 3.37
CA GLY A 117 11.35 0.18 4.05
C GLY A 117 9.88 0.09 3.70
N PHE A 118 9.12 1.12 4.07
CA PHE A 118 7.72 1.27 3.70
C PHE A 118 7.52 2.34 2.63
N PHE A 119 8.34 3.37 2.61
CA PHE A 119 8.32 4.47 1.64
C PHE A 119 6.97 5.18 1.54
N GLN A 120 6.28 5.35 2.67
CA GLN A 120 4.92 5.87 2.75
C GLN A 120 4.87 7.41 2.60
N THR A 121 5.46 7.92 1.52
CA THR A 121 5.33 9.32 1.10
C THR A 121 5.40 9.42 -0.42
N GLU A 122 4.51 10.23 -1.02
CA GLU A 122 4.52 10.47 -2.47
C GLU A 122 5.83 11.11 -2.97
N LYS A 123 6.61 11.74 -2.09
CA LYS A 123 7.87 12.41 -2.45
C LYS A 123 8.89 11.49 -3.13
N TYR A 124 8.79 10.17 -2.89
CA TYR A 124 9.64 9.19 -3.58
C TYR A 124 9.23 8.97 -5.03
N PHE A 125 7.96 9.23 -5.42
CA PHE A 125 7.44 8.78 -6.72
C PHE A 125 6.42 9.70 -7.38
N LYS A 126 6.07 10.86 -6.82
CA LYS A 126 5.07 11.77 -7.41
C LYS A 126 5.43 12.22 -8.84
N ASP A 127 6.72 12.34 -9.15
CA ASP A 127 7.20 12.77 -10.46
C ASP A 127 6.90 11.73 -11.57
N ILE A 128 6.62 10.49 -11.19
CA ILE A 128 6.27 9.40 -12.11
C ILE A 128 4.79 8.97 -12.00
N ARG A 129 3.90 9.87 -11.52
CA ARG A 129 2.48 9.57 -11.30
C ARG A 129 1.80 8.95 -12.52
N GLN A 130 1.99 9.49 -13.71
CA GLN A 130 1.38 8.98 -14.95
C GLN A 130 1.84 7.55 -15.28
N ILE A 131 3.10 7.24 -15.04
CA ILE A 131 3.66 5.90 -15.21
C ILE A 131 2.99 4.96 -14.21
N LEU A 132 2.89 5.34 -12.94
CA LEU A 132 2.25 4.53 -11.91
C LEU A 132 0.74 4.34 -12.18
N GLN A 133 0.03 5.32 -12.71
CA GLN A 133 -1.37 5.16 -13.14
C GLN A 133 -1.52 4.12 -14.25
N THR A 134 -0.52 3.97 -15.11
CA THR A 134 -0.49 2.95 -16.16
C THR A 134 -0.11 1.58 -15.59
N ASP A 135 0.97 1.50 -14.83
CA ASP A 135 1.47 0.27 -14.23
C ASP A 135 0.45 -0.36 -13.27
N LEU A 136 -0.29 0.47 -12.52
CA LEU A 136 -1.27 0.03 -11.52
C LEU A 136 -2.70 -0.14 -12.06
N LYS A 137 -2.88 -0.25 -13.39
CA LYS A 137 -4.09 -0.83 -13.98
C LYS A 137 -4.14 -2.32 -13.66
N LEU A 138 -5.34 -2.86 -13.45
CA LEU A 138 -5.47 -4.28 -13.15
C LEU A 138 -5.09 -5.14 -14.38
N ALA A 139 -4.29 -6.18 -14.15
CA ALA A 139 -3.97 -7.18 -15.16
C ALA A 139 -5.26 -7.93 -15.58
N ASN A 140 -6.13 -8.27 -14.63
CA ASN A 140 -7.46 -8.81 -14.92
C ASN A 140 -8.45 -7.67 -15.21
N CYS A 141 -8.64 -7.38 -16.49
CA CYS A 141 -9.54 -6.33 -16.93
C CYS A 141 -11.03 -6.56 -16.57
N LYS A 142 -11.46 -7.80 -16.26
CA LYS A 142 -12.83 -8.09 -15.81
C LYS A 142 -13.16 -7.42 -14.47
N LYS A 143 -12.21 -7.42 -13.52
CA LYS A 143 -12.40 -6.77 -12.23
C LYS A 143 -12.51 -5.24 -12.38
N GLU A 144 -11.68 -4.65 -13.23
CA GLU A 144 -11.73 -3.21 -13.50
C GLU A 144 -13.04 -2.81 -14.20
N LYS A 145 -13.49 -3.60 -15.20
CA LYS A 145 -14.79 -3.40 -15.86
C LYS A 145 -15.95 -3.51 -14.85
N LYS A 146 -15.90 -4.48 -13.93
CA LYS A 146 -16.92 -4.64 -12.88
C LYS A 146 -17.00 -3.42 -11.97
N ALA A 147 -15.86 -2.88 -11.56
CA ALA A 147 -15.82 -1.65 -10.76
C ALA A 147 -16.43 -0.46 -11.50
N ILE A 148 -16.12 -0.29 -12.80
CA ILE A 148 -16.69 0.77 -13.65
C ILE A 148 -18.21 0.58 -13.79
N GLU A 149 -18.67 -0.64 -14.02
CA GLU A 149 -20.10 -0.97 -14.11
C GLU A 149 -20.84 -0.64 -12.81
N ASN A 150 -20.30 -1.04 -11.66
CA ASN A 150 -20.88 -0.73 -10.37
C ASN A 150 -20.99 0.79 -10.14
N ILE A 151 -19.95 1.56 -10.46
CA ILE A 151 -20.00 3.03 -10.39
C ILE A 151 -21.06 3.62 -11.32
N LYS A 152 -21.24 3.08 -12.54
CA LYS A 152 -22.30 3.50 -13.45
C LYS A 152 -23.70 3.23 -12.89
N LEU A 153 -23.93 2.07 -12.30
CA LEU A 153 -25.20 1.73 -11.67
C LEU A 153 -25.53 2.68 -10.51
N ILE A 154 -24.56 2.99 -9.68
CA ILE A 154 -24.72 3.99 -8.60
C ILE A 154 -25.06 5.37 -9.18
N LYS A 155 -24.40 5.80 -10.26
CA LYS A 155 -24.72 7.09 -10.93
C LYS A 155 -26.14 7.12 -11.51
N GLN A 156 -26.65 5.98 -11.98
CA GLN A 156 -28.03 5.86 -12.47
C GLN A 156 -29.07 5.89 -11.33
N GLU A 157 -28.75 5.26 -10.20
CA GLU A 157 -29.62 5.22 -9.02
C GLU A 157 -29.67 6.59 -8.31
N PHE A 158 -28.56 7.34 -8.34
CA PHE A 158 -28.43 8.65 -7.69
C PHE A 158 -28.07 9.77 -8.68
N PRO A 159 -28.99 10.09 -9.61
CA PRO A 159 -28.70 11.06 -10.68
C PRO A 159 -28.34 12.45 -10.12
N GLY A 160 -27.29 13.06 -10.65
CA GLY A 160 -26.83 14.39 -10.27
C GLY A 160 -26.09 14.47 -8.93
N LYS A 161 -25.96 13.37 -8.19
CA LYS A 161 -25.15 13.33 -6.95
C LYS A 161 -23.69 13.03 -7.24
N LYS A 162 -22.80 13.58 -6.41
CA LYS A 162 -21.40 13.21 -6.37
C LYS A 162 -21.22 11.86 -5.67
N ILE A 163 -20.33 11.03 -6.19
CA ILE A 163 -19.95 9.78 -5.52
C ILE A 163 -18.75 10.06 -4.63
N VAL A 164 -18.90 9.84 -3.33
CA VAL A 164 -17.82 9.95 -2.35
C VAL A 164 -17.53 8.57 -1.76
N SER A 165 -16.33 8.06 -1.95
CA SER A 165 -15.95 6.81 -1.28
C SER A 165 -15.53 7.09 0.17
N ILE A 166 -15.97 6.23 1.09
CA ILE A 166 -15.53 6.21 2.50
C ILE A 166 -14.94 4.85 2.78
N HIS A 167 -13.65 4.81 3.11
CA HIS A 167 -13.02 3.58 3.56
C HIS A 167 -12.90 3.55 5.07
N VAL A 168 -13.55 2.60 5.71
CA VAL A 168 -13.55 2.40 7.17
C VAL A 168 -12.64 1.22 7.50
N ARG A 169 -11.42 1.52 7.93
CA ARG A 169 -10.45 0.48 8.30
C ARG A 169 -10.76 -0.04 9.69
N ARG A 170 -11.14 -1.31 9.78
CA ARG A 170 -11.42 -2.02 11.03
C ARG A 170 -10.61 -3.32 11.09
N GLY A 171 -11.11 -4.40 10.53
CA GLY A 171 -10.41 -5.68 10.41
C GLY A 171 -9.49 -5.99 11.56
N ASP A 172 -8.19 -6.09 11.27
CA ASP A 172 -7.12 -6.38 12.23
C ASP A 172 -6.76 -5.21 13.18
N TYR A 173 -7.39 -4.03 13.01
CA TYR A 173 -7.23 -2.90 13.96
C TYR A 173 -8.19 -3.03 15.15
N VAL A 174 -9.27 -3.81 15.02
CA VAL A 174 -10.19 -4.08 16.12
C VAL A 174 -9.53 -5.05 17.10
N PRO A 175 -9.43 -4.70 18.40
CA PRO A 175 -8.96 -5.64 19.41
C PRO A 175 -9.78 -6.93 19.38
N SER A 176 -9.15 -8.05 19.12
CA SER A 176 -9.81 -9.35 19.05
C SER A 176 -8.98 -10.40 19.76
N SER A 177 -9.65 -11.30 20.47
CA SER A 177 -9.04 -12.50 21.06
C SER A 177 -8.73 -13.59 20.03
N LYS A 178 -9.22 -13.43 18.79
CA LYS A 178 -8.99 -14.41 17.70
C LYS A 178 -8.04 -13.82 16.68
N PRO A 179 -6.97 -14.55 16.29
CA PRO A 179 -6.09 -14.09 15.23
C PRO A 179 -6.85 -14.03 13.90
N TYR A 180 -6.69 -12.95 13.17
CA TYR A 180 -7.18 -12.79 11.81
C TYR A 180 -6.28 -13.62 10.87
N SER A 181 -6.84 -14.55 10.11
CA SER A 181 -6.09 -15.59 9.39
C SER A 181 -5.64 -15.17 7.98
N ASP A 182 -4.93 -14.04 7.81
CA ASP A 182 -4.37 -13.68 6.50
C ASP A 182 -2.89 -14.10 6.31
N GLY A 183 -2.29 -14.72 7.32
CA GLY A 183 -0.92 -15.24 7.29
C GLY A 183 0.19 -14.19 7.15
N ILE A 184 -0.15 -12.91 7.06
CA ILE A 184 0.78 -11.80 6.76
C ILE A 184 0.88 -10.83 7.93
N THR A 185 -0.11 -10.80 8.81
CA THR A 185 -0.29 -9.75 9.80
C THR A 185 0.25 -10.13 11.17
N ASP A 186 1.04 -9.22 11.76
CA ASP A 186 1.48 -9.31 13.17
C ASP A 186 0.27 -9.08 14.10
N TYR A 187 -0.20 -10.15 14.73
CA TYR A 187 -1.35 -10.16 15.66
C TYR A 187 -0.94 -9.86 17.08
N SER A 188 0.02 -8.98 17.31
CA SER A 188 0.30 -8.58 18.67
C SER A 188 -0.95 -7.98 19.33
N PRO A 189 -1.24 -8.29 20.60
CA PRO A 189 -2.34 -7.68 21.37
C PRO A 189 -2.31 -6.15 21.34
N ASP A 190 -1.09 -5.58 21.17
CA ASP A 190 -0.82 -4.15 21.15
C ASP A 190 -1.00 -3.47 19.80
N ARG A 191 -1.64 -4.14 18.82
CA ARG A 191 -1.81 -3.59 17.47
C ARG A 191 -2.57 -2.27 17.46
N HIS A 192 -3.56 -2.11 18.33
CA HIS A 192 -4.30 -0.85 18.50
C HIS A 192 -3.42 0.33 18.94
N LEU A 193 -2.32 0.05 19.67
CA LEU A 193 -1.30 1.07 20.04
C LEU A 193 -0.45 1.48 18.84
N LYS A 194 -0.37 0.64 17.80
CA LYS A 194 0.34 0.91 16.55
C LYS A 194 -0.57 1.52 15.49
N HIS A 195 -1.83 1.13 15.45
CA HIS A 195 -2.81 1.50 14.44
C HIS A 195 -4.17 1.78 15.08
N PRO A 196 -4.48 3.04 15.45
CA PRO A 196 -5.76 3.40 16.07
C PRO A 196 -6.91 3.24 15.08
N LEU A 197 -8.08 2.91 15.60
CA LEU A 197 -9.33 3.01 14.83
C LEU A 197 -9.71 4.48 14.65
N MET A 198 -10.17 4.85 13.46
CA MET A 198 -10.78 6.15 13.25
C MET A 198 -12.15 6.19 13.92
N THR A 199 -12.47 7.33 14.52
CA THR A 199 -13.74 7.54 15.25
C THR A 199 -14.92 7.71 14.29
N VAL A 200 -16.12 7.43 14.78
CA VAL A 200 -17.37 7.72 14.06
C VAL A 200 -17.45 9.21 13.70
N ASP A 201 -17.11 10.08 14.65
CA ASP A 201 -17.12 11.52 14.47
C ASP A 201 -16.22 12.01 13.33
N TYR A 202 -15.06 11.35 13.13
CA TYR A 202 -14.20 11.63 11.97
C TYR A 202 -14.96 11.41 10.66
N PHE A 203 -15.59 10.24 10.48
CA PHE A 203 -16.30 9.90 9.24
C PHE A 203 -17.53 10.79 9.03
N GLN A 204 -18.29 11.10 10.08
CA GLN A 204 -19.46 11.99 10.01
C GLN A 204 -19.03 13.42 9.66
N SER A 205 -17.99 13.93 10.31
CA SER A 205 -17.43 15.28 10.04
C SER A 205 -16.88 15.39 8.64
N ALA A 206 -16.21 14.34 8.14
CA ALA A 206 -15.70 14.27 6.77
C ALA A 206 -16.86 14.22 5.75
N ALA A 207 -17.88 13.40 5.99
CA ALA A 207 -19.05 13.30 5.12
C ALA A 207 -19.82 14.63 5.03
N ALA A 208 -19.91 15.37 6.12
CA ALA A 208 -20.58 16.68 6.18
C ALA A 208 -19.93 17.76 5.26
N ARG A 209 -18.67 17.54 4.79
CA ARG A 209 -18.01 18.42 3.83
C ARG A 209 -18.60 18.33 2.42
N PHE A 210 -19.33 17.27 2.11
CA PHE A 210 -19.86 17.00 0.78
C PHE A 210 -21.38 17.20 0.73
N GLN A 211 -21.80 18.25 0.05
CA GLN A 211 -23.21 18.46 -0.26
C GLN A 211 -23.63 17.69 -1.51
N ASN A 212 -24.90 17.30 -1.58
CA ASN A 212 -25.47 16.59 -2.73
C ASN A 212 -24.65 15.34 -3.14
N ALA A 213 -24.28 14.51 -2.17
CA ALA A 213 -23.47 13.32 -2.37
C ALA A 213 -24.22 12.02 -2.03
N VAL A 214 -23.74 10.92 -2.63
CA VAL A 214 -23.96 9.55 -2.21
C VAL A 214 -22.63 9.01 -1.71
N PHE A 215 -22.64 8.32 -0.57
CA PHE A 215 -21.46 7.80 0.08
C PHE A 215 -21.34 6.31 -0.09
N LEU A 216 -20.29 5.85 -0.77
CA LEU A 216 -19.98 4.44 -0.89
C LEU A 216 -19.06 4.03 0.26
N ILE A 217 -19.59 3.24 1.19
CA ILE A 217 -18.90 2.83 2.40
C ILE A 217 -18.29 1.45 2.19
N PHE A 218 -16.97 1.37 2.32
CA PHE A 218 -16.15 0.17 2.19
C PHE A 218 -15.51 -0.19 3.53
N SER A 219 -15.41 -1.48 3.81
CA SER A 219 -14.69 -1.98 4.98
C SER A 219 -14.05 -3.35 4.72
N ASP A 220 -13.32 -3.90 5.71
CA ASP A 220 -12.50 -5.09 5.53
C ASP A 220 -13.31 -6.38 5.38
N THR A 221 -14.44 -6.51 6.11
CA THR A 221 -15.27 -7.71 6.15
C THR A 221 -16.77 -7.36 6.13
N ASN A 222 -17.63 -8.36 5.85
CA ASN A 222 -19.08 -8.18 5.97
C ASN A 222 -19.50 -7.76 7.39
N GLN A 223 -18.84 -8.30 8.42
CA GLN A 223 -19.11 -7.94 9.81
C GLN A 223 -18.77 -6.46 10.07
N ASP A 224 -17.69 -5.96 9.50
CA ASP A 224 -17.33 -4.55 9.60
C ASP A 224 -18.28 -3.64 8.83
N ILE A 225 -18.85 -4.12 7.71
CA ILE A 225 -19.92 -3.43 6.98
C ILE A 225 -21.20 -3.32 7.82
N GLU A 226 -21.60 -4.40 8.50
CA GLU A 226 -22.76 -4.33 9.43
C GLU A 226 -22.49 -3.33 10.56
N TRP A 227 -21.29 -3.36 11.14
CA TRP A 227 -20.91 -2.35 12.13
C TRP A 227 -21.02 -0.92 11.56
N CYS A 228 -20.61 -0.69 10.31
CA CYS A 228 -20.74 0.63 9.67
C CYS A 228 -22.20 1.06 9.53
N LYS A 229 -23.11 0.14 9.18
CA LYS A 229 -24.56 0.41 9.08
C LYS A 229 -25.14 0.85 10.42
N GLU A 230 -24.74 0.20 11.48
CA GLU A 230 -25.26 0.44 12.84
C GLU A 230 -24.72 1.75 13.45
N ASN A 231 -23.49 2.15 13.11
CA ASN A 231 -22.78 3.17 13.86
C ASN A 231 -22.55 4.48 13.10
N LEU A 232 -22.40 4.47 11.77
CA LEU A 232 -21.93 5.68 11.05
C LEU A 232 -23.02 6.73 10.82
N ASN A 233 -24.30 6.35 10.76
CA ASN A 233 -25.43 7.25 10.55
C ASN A 233 -25.19 8.34 9.48
N ILE A 234 -24.67 7.93 8.32
CA ILE A 234 -24.40 8.83 7.18
C ILE A 234 -25.57 8.75 6.20
N LYS A 235 -26.18 9.92 5.91
CA LYS A 235 -27.29 10.01 4.96
C LYS A 235 -26.84 9.66 3.54
N ASN A 236 -27.69 8.95 2.78
CA ASN A 236 -27.39 8.45 1.42
C ASN A 236 -26.16 7.52 1.37
N ALA A 237 -25.95 6.71 2.39
CA ALA A 237 -24.90 5.71 2.41
C ALA A 237 -25.33 4.45 1.62
N VAL A 238 -24.39 3.97 0.79
CA VAL A 238 -24.48 2.68 0.11
C VAL A 238 -23.31 1.83 0.60
N TYR A 239 -23.58 0.70 1.19
CA TYR A 239 -22.60 -0.17 1.81
C TYR A 239 -22.09 -1.19 0.81
N ILE A 240 -20.81 -1.24 0.57
CA ILE A 240 -20.15 -2.00 -0.50
C ILE A 240 -19.18 -3.01 0.11
N HIS A 241 -19.27 -4.24 -0.36
CA HIS A 241 -18.29 -5.28 -0.06
C HIS A 241 -18.17 -6.24 -1.25
N ASN A 242 -17.10 -6.09 -2.01
CA ASN A 242 -16.72 -6.95 -3.12
C ASN A 242 -15.37 -7.62 -2.83
N GLU A 243 -14.76 -8.23 -3.86
CA GLU A 243 -13.34 -8.54 -3.80
C GLU A 243 -12.53 -7.23 -3.68
N ASP A 244 -11.48 -7.24 -2.85
CA ASP A 244 -10.70 -6.06 -2.48
C ASP A 244 -10.18 -5.21 -3.66
N LEU A 245 -9.81 -5.84 -4.79
CA LEU A 245 -9.36 -5.12 -5.99
C LEU A 245 -10.52 -4.41 -6.72
N ILE A 246 -11.75 -4.93 -6.62
CA ILE A 246 -12.92 -4.24 -7.15
C ILE A 246 -13.22 -3.01 -6.28
N ASP A 247 -13.23 -3.18 -4.95
CA ASP A 247 -13.43 -2.08 -4.01
C ASP A 247 -12.35 -1.00 -4.15
N PHE A 248 -11.08 -1.41 -4.32
CA PHE A 248 -9.97 -0.51 -4.61
C PHE A 248 -10.23 0.36 -5.85
N LYS A 249 -10.71 -0.25 -6.94
CA LYS A 249 -11.02 0.46 -8.18
C LYS A 249 -12.28 1.31 -8.07
N MET A 250 -13.31 0.86 -7.35
CA MET A 250 -14.49 1.69 -7.09
C MET A 250 -14.13 2.94 -6.29
N MET A 251 -13.28 2.82 -5.25
CA MET A 251 -12.75 3.99 -4.53
C MET A 251 -11.94 4.90 -5.45
N GLN A 252 -11.09 4.34 -6.33
CA GLN A 252 -10.31 5.12 -7.30
C GLN A 252 -11.20 5.88 -8.31
N PHE A 253 -12.32 5.31 -8.73
CA PHE A 253 -13.24 5.89 -9.72
C PHE A 253 -14.35 6.75 -9.12
N SER A 254 -14.38 6.93 -7.81
CA SER A 254 -15.27 7.85 -7.12
C SER A 254 -14.90 9.31 -7.43
N ASP A 255 -15.87 10.23 -7.32
CA ASP A 255 -15.60 11.65 -7.56
C ASP A 255 -14.71 12.24 -6.47
N HIS A 256 -14.88 11.79 -5.20
CA HIS A 256 -14.11 12.23 -4.02
C HIS A 256 -13.82 11.05 -3.09
N ASN A 257 -12.89 11.23 -2.14
CA ASN A 257 -12.48 10.16 -1.24
C ASN A 257 -12.35 10.64 0.22
N ILE A 258 -12.91 9.87 1.14
CA ILE A 258 -12.65 9.94 2.57
C ILE A 258 -11.91 8.66 2.95
N ILE A 259 -10.69 8.78 3.47
CA ILE A 259 -9.85 7.64 3.76
C ILE A 259 -9.68 7.42 5.26
N SER A 260 -9.41 6.19 5.66
CA SER A 260 -8.85 5.87 6.97
C SER A 260 -7.32 6.00 6.97
N ASN A 261 -6.70 5.76 8.11
CA ASN A 261 -5.26 5.53 8.28
C ASN A 261 -4.80 4.20 7.65
N SER A 262 -5.06 4.05 6.36
CA SER A 262 -4.83 2.82 5.59
C SER A 262 -4.12 3.10 4.28
N SER A 263 -2.99 2.45 4.06
CA SER A 263 -2.26 2.52 2.79
C SER A 263 -3.09 2.04 1.60
N PHE A 264 -4.10 1.21 1.81
CA PHE A 264 -5.00 0.74 0.76
C PHE A 264 -5.87 1.87 0.20
N SER A 265 -6.61 2.57 1.06
CA SER A 265 -7.42 3.72 0.64
C SER A 265 -6.58 4.94 0.26
N TRP A 266 -5.39 5.11 0.86
CA TRP A 266 -4.43 6.13 0.44
C TRP A 266 -4.10 5.98 -1.05
N TRP A 267 -3.77 4.76 -1.50
CA TRP A 267 -3.46 4.50 -2.91
C TRP A 267 -4.66 4.67 -3.83
N ALA A 268 -5.84 4.23 -3.43
CA ALA A 268 -7.06 4.43 -4.23
C ALA A 268 -7.32 5.92 -4.45
N ALA A 269 -7.22 6.74 -3.40
CA ALA A 269 -7.38 8.19 -3.47
C ALA A 269 -6.25 8.87 -4.25
N TRP A 270 -5.00 8.44 -4.07
CA TRP A 270 -3.86 9.00 -4.79
C TRP A 270 -3.93 8.72 -6.30
N LEU A 271 -4.39 7.54 -6.70
CA LEU A 271 -4.56 7.15 -8.11
C LEU A 271 -5.83 7.72 -8.76
N ASN A 272 -6.76 8.25 -7.98
CA ASN A 272 -7.93 8.94 -8.51
C ASN A 272 -7.48 10.08 -9.43
N ASP A 273 -7.94 10.07 -10.68
CA ASP A 273 -7.54 11.02 -11.74
C ASP A 273 -8.55 12.14 -11.99
N ASN A 274 -9.61 12.22 -11.16
CA ASN A 274 -10.54 13.34 -11.23
C ASN A 274 -9.84 14.63 -10.78
N ASP A 275 -9.72 15.60 -11.68
CA ASP A 275 -9.04 16.88 -11.41
C ASP A 275 -9.73 17.74 -10.33
N ARG A 276 -11.03 17.50 -10.09
CA ARG A 276 -11.83 18.20 -9.06
C ARG A 276 -12.03 17.38 -7.79
N LYS A 277 -11.28 16.29 -7.63
CA LYS A 277 -11.38 15.49 -6.42
C LYS A 277 -11.03 16.28 -5.17
N GLN A 278 -11.77 16.01 -4.11
CA GLN A 278 -11.40 16.35 -2.75
C GLN A 278 -11.08 15.05 -2.01
N ILE A 279 -9.97 15.04 -1.30
CA ILE A 279 -9.55 13.89 -0.51
C ILE A 279 -9.45 14.36 0.94
N ILE A 280 -10.19 13.67 1.82
CA ILE A 280 -10.14 13.90 3.26
C ILE A 280 -9.43 12.71 3.90
N SER A 281 -8.40 13.00 4.67
CA SER A 281 -7.62 12.03 5.43
C SER A 281 -7.68 12.31 6.92
N PRO A 282 -7.41 11.31 7.78
CA PRO A 282 -7.09 11.59 9.17
C PRO A 282 -5.88 12.51 9.26
N LYS A 283 -5.80 13.30 10.33
CA LYS A 283 -4.57 14.01 10.68
C LYS A 283 -3.41 13.04 10.77
N LYS A 284 -2.21 13.49 10.39
CA LYS A 284 -1.00 12.65 10.43
C LYS A 284 -0.73 12.06 11.82
N GLU A 285 -1.11 12.77 12.88
CA GLU A 285 -0.98 12.34 14.27
C GLU A 285 -1.89 11.14 14.61
N ASN A 286 -2.99 10.98 13.87
CA ASN A 286 -3.94 9.88 14.02
C ASN A 286 -3.67 8.71 13.05
N TRP A 287 -2.63 8.81 12.21
CA TRP A 287 -2.32 7.77 11.24
C TRP A 287 -1.73 6.51 11.90
N PHE A 288 -0.78 6.74 12.80
CA PHE A 288 -0.21 5.71 13.65
C PHE A 288 -0.51 6.01 15.10
N GLY A 289 -0.52 4.99 15.94
CA GLY A 289 -0.73 5.12 17.37
C GLY A 289 0.52 5.57 18.11
N GLU A 290 0.40 5.61 19.43
CA GLU A 290 1.41 6.10 20.38
C GLU A 290 2.78 5.44 20.19
N PHE A 291 2.82 4.15 19.83
CA PHE A 291 4.05 3.43 19.56
C PHE A 291 4.98 4.13 18.55
N TYR A 292 4.39 4.85 17.57
CA TYR A 292 5.14 5.57 16.54
C TYR A 292 5.15 7.09 16.73
N SER A 293 4.70 7.62 17.89
CA SER A 293 4.59 9.05 18.16
C SER A 293 5.91 9.81 18.05
N HIS A 294 7.04 9.12 18.28
CA HIS A 294 8.39 9.69 18.18
C HIS A 294 8.89 9.86 16.73
N TYR A 295 8.17 9.32 15.73
CA TYR A 295 8.54 9.49 14.32
C TYR A 295 7.90 10.75 13.72
N ASN A 296 8.63 11.39 12.84
CA ASN A 296 8.11 12.51 12.07
C ASN A 296 7.25 12.01 10.91
N MET A 297 5.97 12.37 10.89
CA MET A 297 4.97 11.97 9.89
C MET A 297 4.62 13.08 8.88
N ASN A 298 5.41 14.15 8.80
CA ASN A 298 5.07 15.34 8.00
C ASN A 298 4.94 15.08 6.50
N ASP A 299 5.51 14.00 5.99
CA ASP A 299 5.52 13.67 4.57
C ASP A 299 4.50 12.58 4.18
N LEU A 300 3.77 12.02 5.16
CA LEU A 300 2.88 10.89 4.97
C LEU A 300 1.63 11.24 4.14
N ILE A 301 1.03 12.39 4.44
CA ILE A 301 -0.17 12.88 3.77
C ILE A 301 0.22 13.91 2.71
N PRO A 302 -0.21 13.78 1.45
CA PRO A 302 -0.02 14.81 0.43
C PRO A 302 -0.56 16.16 0.89
N ARG A 303 0.12 17.23 0.49
CA ARG A 303 -0.19 18.60 0.99
C ARG A 303 -1.53 19.14 0.53
N ASP A 304 -2.04 18.65 -0.58
CA ASP A 304 -3.32 19.01 -1.19
C ASP A 304 -4.51 18.25 -0.61
N TRP A 305 -4.29 17.34 0.35
CA TRP A 305 -5.36 16.62 1.03
C TRP A 305 -5.80 17.36 2.29
N GLU A 306 -7.12 17.47 2.48
CA GLU A 306 -7.70 18.00 3.73
C GLU A 306 -7.46 16.97 4.86
N GLN A 307 -7.03 17.46 6.02
CA GLN A 307 -6.80 16.62 7.20
C GLN A 307 -7.79 17.00 8.31
N LEU A 308 -8.52 16.01 8.83
CA LEU A 308 -9.48 16.19 9.94
C LEU A 308 -9.06 15.40 11.19
#